data_18a0445643b90355b5f6c6d5584f306e
#
_entry.id   18a0445643b90355b5f6c6d5584f306e
#
_cell.length_a   1.000
_cell.length_b   1.000
_cell.length_c   1.000
_cell.angle_alpha   90.00
_cell.angle_beta   90.00
_cell.angle_gamma   90.00
#
_symmetry.space_group_name_H-M   'P 1'
#
loop_
_entity.id
_entity.type
_entity.pdbx_description
1 polymer ?
#
loop_
_entity_poly.entity_id
_entity_poly.type
_entity_poly.pdbx_seq_one_letter_code
_entity_poly.pdbx_strand_id
1 'polypeptide(L)'
;LTSETKIRTNDKKEANRIYIYGMFTVYNRDGRDVTHLFSKKLKYIFLYILLNSIKEGEGVSSSSLNEIFWPDKEEDKAKNLKGVTISNLRKTLLELDGIRLVYDKGVFKIEIEDAICFCDYFNLHIHLATHPQSCEYFLPIWERGKLLENIEHSLFDKYKQRSEDTILSLLPKDLPVYYQHNEYRYVLRICFIILNRDPLNEKALMYSVRCYKKMNDFENLSKIYSAFIIEYRKSMGEDYTQTIEDLLLEEG
;
A
#
# COMPACT_ATOMS: atom_id res chain seq x y z
N LEU A 1 -9.70 21.01 22.99
CA LEU A 1 -9.97 21.60 21.67
C LEU A 1 -9.59 20.54 20.64
N THR A 2 -10.55 19.70 20.36
CA THR A 2 -10.49 18.62 19.38
C THR A 2 -10.56 19.23 17.99
N SER A 3 -9.42 19.38 17.31
CA SER A 3 -9.42 19.60 15.87
C SER A 3 -9.66 18.25 15.21
N GLU A 4 -10.88 18.03 14.75
CA GLU A 4 -11.23 16.94 13.85
C GLU A 4 -10.41 17.02 12.56
N THR A 5 -9.27 16.36 12.53
CA THR A 5 -8.61 16.01 11.28
C THR A 5 -9.37 14.82 10.70
N LYS A 6 -10.59 15.06 10.19
CA LYS A 6 -11.32 14.08 9.39
C LYS A 6 -10.42 13.66 8.25
N ILE A 7 -10.01 12.40 8.27
CA ILE A 7 -9.40 11.69 7.17
C ILE A 7 -10.28 11.96 5.94
N ARG A 8 -9.76 12.71 4.98
CA ARG A 8 -10.40 12.92 3.69
C ARG A 8 -10.25 11.66 2.83
N THR A 9 -10.74 10.54 3.33
CA THR A 9 -10.89 9.30 2.55
C THR A 9 -12.16 9.29 1.74
N ASN A 10 -12.94 10.38 1.77
CA ASN A 10 -14.23 10.36 1.10
C ASN A 10 -14.52 11.63 0.31
N ASP A 11 -14.94 11.38 -0.91
CA ASP A 11 -15.92 12.14 -1.67
C ASP A 11 -15.56 13.58 -2.08
N LYS A 12 -14.33 13.81 -2.51
CA LYS A 12 -14.21 14.76 -3.60
C LYS A 12 -14.48 13.98 -4.89
N LYS A 13 -15.76 13.93 -5.32
CA LYS A 13 -16.19 13.52 -6.67
C LYS A 13 -15.49 14.30 -7.80
N GLU A 14 -14.58 15.20 -7.44
CA GLU A 14 -13.87 16.12 -8.32
C GLU A 14 -12.36 15.89 -8.38
N ALA A 15 -11.82 14.87 -7.71
CA ALA A 15 -10.39 14.56 -7.74
C ALA A 15 -10.12 13.25 -8.48
N ASN A 16 -9.06 13.22 -9.30
CA ASN A 16 -8.53 11.97 -9.82
C ASN A 16 -7.98 11.12 -8.67
N ARG A 17 -8.04 9.80 -8.81
CA ARG A 17 -7.60 8.88 -7.76
C ARG A 17 -6.74 7.78 -8.35
N ILE A 18 -5.54 7.63 -7.80
CA ILE A 18 -4.59 6.59 -8.17
C ILE A 18 -4.36 5.73 -6.94
N TYR A 19 -4.65 4.45 -7.07
CA TYR A 19 -4.43 3.47 -6.04
C TYR A 19 -3.39 2.47 -6.50
N ILE A 20 -2.38 2.26 -5.68
CA ILE A 20 -1.35 1.24 -5.90
C ILE A 20 -1.19 0.28 -4.72
N TYR A 21 -1.85 0.55 -3.58
CA TYR A 21 -2.11 -0.46 -2.57
C TYR A 21 -3.34 -1.28 -2.97
N GLY A 22 -3.21 -2.62 -2.91
CA GLY A 22 -4.12 -3.56 -3.55
C GLY A 22 -3.92 -3.59 -5.06
N MET A 23 -4.99 -3.63 -5.80
CA MET A 23 -4.96 -3.60 -7.27
C MET A 23 -4.64 -2.19 -7.78
N PHE A 24 -3.72 -2.10 -8.75
CA PHE A 24 -3.51 -0.84 -9.46
C PHE A 24 -4.79 -0.41 -10.16
N THR A 25 -5.35 0.71 -9.72
CA THR A 25 -6.55 1.30 -10.29
C THR A 25 -6.44 2.82 -10.39
N VAL A 26 -6.99 3.38 -11.46
CA VAL A 26 -7.01 4.82 -11.72
C VAL A 26 -8.43 5.26 -12.03
N TYR A 27 -8.91 6.25 -11.30
CA TYR A 27 -10.21 6.88 -11.52
C TYR A 27 -10.01 8.34 -11.90
N ASN A 28 -10.73 8.79 -12.94
CA ASN A 28 -10.78 10.20 -13.29
C ASN A 28 -11.69 10.99 -12.33
N ARG A 29 -11.79 12.31 -12.54
CA ARG A 29 -12.62 13.22 -11.72
C ARG A 29 -14.10 12.83 -11.70
N ASP A 30 -14.60 12.24 -12.80
CA ASP A 30 -15.98 11.77 -12.89
C ASP A 30 -16.20 10.45 -12.14
N GLY A 31 -15.17 9.88 -11.54
CA GLY A 31 -15.21 8.58 -10.85
C GLY A 31 -15.21 7.38 -11.81
N ARG A 32 -14.90 7.57 -13.09
CA ARG A 32 -14.80 6.49 -14.08
C ARG A 32 -13.44 5.80 -13.97
N ASP A 33 -13.45 4.47 -14.02
CA ASP A 33 -12.22 3.69 -14.10
C ASP A 33 -11.55 3.88 -15.47
N VAL A 34 -10.38 4.46 -15.47
CA VAL A 34 -9.53 4.71 -16.63
C VAL A 34 -8.23 3.91 -16.61
N THR A 35 -8.16 2.87 -15.79
CA THR A 35 -6.98 2.00 -15.64
C THR A 35 -6.56 1.37 -16.98
N HIS A 36 -7.52 1.11 -17.86
CA HIS A 36 -7.29 0.55 -19.20
C HIS A 36 -6.42 1.43 -20.12
N LEU A 37 -6.30 2.74 -19.84
CA LEU A 37 -5.42 3.65 -20.60
C LEU A 37 -3.94 3.30 -20.41
N PHE A 38 -3.60 2.58 -19.34
CA PHE A 38 -2.25 2.13 -19.05
C PHE A 38 -2.01 0.72 -19.62
N SER A 39 -1.51 0.63 -20.86
CA SER A 39 -1.01 -0.64 -21.38
C SER A 39 0.05 -1.24 -20.45
N LYS A 40 0.32 -2.55 -20.51
CA LYS A 40 1.25 -3.23 -19.59
C LYS A 40 2.60 -2.52 -19.45
N LYS A 41 3.24 -2.17 -20.58
CA LYS A 41 4.55 -1.49 -20.56
C LYS A 41 4.45 -0.07 -20.03
N LEU A 42 3.41 0.66 -20.42
CA LEU A 42 3.18 2.02 -19.98
C LEU A 42 2.93 2.09 -18.46
N LYS A 43 2.15 1.13 -17.95
CA LYS A 43 1.91 0.95 -16.52
C LYS A 43 3.21 0.74 -15.75
N TYR A 44 4.07 -0.16 -16.21
CA TYR A 44 5.33 -0.46 -15.51
C TYR A 44 6.28 0.74 -15.49
N ILE A 45 6.41 1.48 -16.58
CA ILE A 45 7.22 2.69 -16.63
C ILE A 45 6.63 3.77 -15.72
N PHE A 46 5.31 3.97 -15.77
CA PHE A 46 4.63 4.91 -14.89
C PHE A 46 4.87 4.59 -13.42
N LEU A 47 4.60 3.35 -13.02
CA LEU A 47 4.79 2.90 -11.63
C LEU A 47 6.24 2.99 -11.17
N TYR A 48 7.19 2.65 -12.04
CA TYR A 48 8.60 2.73 -11.70
C TYR A 48 9.04 4.17 -11.45
N ILE A 49 8.61 5.10 -12.30
CA ILE A 49 8.90 6.53 -12.09
C ILE A 49 8.16 7.03 -10.84
N LEU A 50 6.90 6.69 -10.66
CA LEU A 50 6.07 7.10 -9.51
C LEU A 50 6.73 6.70 -8.18
N LEU A 51 7.11 5.43 -8.04
CA LEU A 51 7.73 4.89 -6.83
C LEU A 51 9.08 5.54 -6.47
N ASN A 52 9.77 6.11 -7.47
CA ASN A 52 11.04 6.81 -7.28
C ASN A 52 10.90 8.34 -7.18
N SER A 53 9.68 8.88 -7.22
CA SER A 53 9.46 10.34 -7.29
C SER A 53 9.16 11.00 -5.94
N ILE A 54 9.11 10.24 -4.83
CA ILE A 54 8.59 10.73 -3.54
C ILE A 54 9.57 11.65 -2.81
N LYS A 55 10.87 11.38 -2.92
CA LYS A 55 11.89 12.19 -2.24
C LYS A 55 12.36 13.34 -3.12
N GLU A 56 12.61 14.51 -2.51
CA GLU A 56 13.24 15.62 -3.22
C GLU A 56 14.59 15.21 -3.81
N GLY A 57 14.80 15.54 -5.08
CA GLY A 57 16.01 15.18 -5.82
C GLY A 57 16.01 13.77 -6.43
N GLU A 58 15.16 12.89 -5.98
CA GLU A 58 15.01 11.55 -6.56
C GLU A 58 14.14 11.59 -7.82
N GLY A 59 14.16 10.51 -8.55
CA GLY A 59 13.45 10.28 -9.79
C GLY A 59 14.17 9.17 -10.54
N VAL A 60 13.93 9.01 -11.81
CA VAL A 60 14.56 7.97 -12.63
C VAL A 60 15.38 8.61 -13.75
N SER A 61 16.67 8.29 -13.84
CA SER A 61 17.50 8.78 -14.92
C SER A 61 17.05 8.23 -16.26
N SER A 62 17.31 9.01 -17.31
CA SER A 62 17.02 8.59 -18.69
C SER A 62 17.82 7.34 -19.10
N SER A 63 19.04 7.16 -18.60
CA SER A 63 19.85 5.95 -18.81
C SER A 63 19.23 4.73 -18.12
N SER A 64 18.87 4.86 -16.83
CA SER A 64 18.25 3.75 -16.08
C SER A 64 16.95 3.26 -16.72
N LEU A 65 16.15 4.16 -17.31
CA LEU A 65 14.96 3.73 -18.06
C LEU A 65 15.34 2.88 -19.28
N ASN A 66 16.40 3.24 -20.02
CA ASN A 66 16.86 2.45 -21.16
C ASN A 66 17.33 1.07 -20.72
N GLU A 67 18.18 1.00 -19.70
CA GLU A 67 18.74 -0.23 -19.18
C GLU A 67 17.66 -1.20 -18.69
N ILE A 68 16.63 -0.69 -18.01
CA ILE A 68 15.57 -1.51 -17.42
C ILE A 68 14.52 -1.94 -18.46
N PHE A 69 14.09 -1.04 -19.33
CA PHE A 69 12.95 -1.31 -20.20
C PHE A 69 13.30 -1.69 -21.63
N TRP A 70 14.57 -1.51 -22.04
CA TRP A 70 15.09 -1.84 -23.36
C TRP A 70 16.53 -2.38 -23.30
N PRO A 71 16.86 -3.36 -22.43
CA PRO A 71 18.22 -3.83 -22.21
C PRO A 71 18.88 -4.42 -23.48
N ASP A 72 18.07 -5.06 -24.34
CA ASP A 72 18.56 -5.75 -25.54
C ASP A 72 18.53 -4.86 -26.79
N LYS A 73 18.34 -3.56 -26.65
CA LYS A 73 18.27 -2.64 -27.79
C LYS A 73 19.53 -1.80 -27.89
N GLU A 74 19.98 -1.61 -29.13
CA GLU A 74 21.01 -0.60 -29.44
C GLU A 74 20.59 0.77 -28.90
N GLU A 75 21.55 1.58 -28.50
CA GLU A 75 21.31 2.84 -27.79
C GLU A 75 20.34 3.78 -28.53
N ASP A 76 20.51 3.97 -29.82
CA ASP A 76 19.65 4.84 -30.62
C ASP A 76 18.22 4.28 -30.72
N LYS A 77 18.08 2.97 -30.84
CA LYS A 77 16.78 2.29 -30.85
C LYS A 77 16.07 2.40 -29.50
N ALA A 78 16.82 2.19 -28.41
CA ALA A 78 16.31 2.34 -27.05
C ALA A 78 15.84 3.78 -26.79
N LYS A 79 16.62 4.77 -27.21
CA LYS A 79 16.30 6.19 -27.11
C LYS A 79 15.03 6.56 -27.86
N ASN A 80 14.85 6.06 -29.08
CA ASN A 80 13.64 6.29 -29.88
C ASN A 80 12.40 5.65 -29.25
N LEU A 81 12.50 4.38 -28.83
CA LEU A 81 11.41 3.65 -28.18
C LEU A 81 11.01 4.32 -26.87
N LYS A 82 11.98 4.76 -26.07
CA LYS A 82 11.73 5.56 -24.87
C LYS A 82 10.98 6.84 -25.23
N GLY A 83 11.44 7.61 -26.22
CA GLY A 83 10.80 8.85 -26.64
C GLY A 83 9.33 8.65 -26.96
N VAL A 84 9.00 7.63 -27.76
CA VAL A 84 7.61 7.28 -28.10
C VAL A 84 6.81 6.88 -26.85
N THR A 85 7.39 6.05 -25.98
CA THR A 85 6.69 5.58 -24.77
C THR A 85 6.43 6.71 -23.78
N ILE A 86 7.41 7.59 -23.57
CA ILE A 86 7.26 8.77 -22.70
C ILE A 86 6.22 9.75 -23.28
N SER A 87 6.21 9.94 -24.61
CA SER A 87 5.16 10.74 -25.26
C SER A 87 3.76 10.16 -25.02
N ASN A 88 3.62 8.83 -25.15
CA ASN A 88 2.36 8.16 -24.87
C ASN A 88 1.96 8.26 -23.39
N LEU A 89 2.91 8.12 -22.48
CA LEU A 89 2.66 8.32 -21.05
C LEU A 89 2.15 9.73 -20.75
N ARG A 90 2.80 10.74 -21.31
CA ARG A 90 2.33 12.13 -21.16
C ARG A 90 0.90 12.32 -21.68
N LYS A 91 0.57 11.75 -22.84
CA LYS A 91 -0.79 11.79 -23.39
C LYS A 91 -1.81 11.11 -22.46
N THR A 92 -1.45 9.95 -21.91
CA THR A 92 -2.32 9.27 -20.93
C THR A 92 -2.52 10.10 -19.67
N LEU A 93 -1.48 10.76 -19.17
CA LEU A 93 -1.57 11.60 -17.99
C LEU A 93 -2.34 12.92 -18.23
N LEU A 94 -2.48 13.37 -19.49
CA LEU A 94 -3.34 14.52 -19.81
C LEU A 94 -4.84 14.23 -19.59
N GLU A 95 -5.24 12.95 -19.56
CA GLU A 95 -6.62 12.56 -19.18
C GLU A 95 -6.88 12.68 -17.66
N LEU A 96 -5.83 12.97 -16.90
CA LEU A 96 -5.85 13.08 -15.45
C LEU A 96 -5.29 14.45 -15.03
N ASP A 97 -6.16 15.31 -14.52
CA ASP A 97 -5.71 16.59 -13.95
C ASP A 97 -4.89 16.37 -12.67
N GLY A 98 -3.95 17.27 -12.40
CA GLY A 98 -3.16 17.26 -11.17
C GLY A 98 -2.05 16.22 -11.10
N ILE A 99 -1.73 15.56 -12.23
CA ILE A 99 -0.57 14.68 -12.34
C ILE A 99 0.21 14.97 -13.62
N ARG A 100 1.53 15.02 -13.53
CA ARG A 100 2.38 15.27 -14.69
C ARG A 100 3.72 14.53 -14.61
N LEU A 101 4.22 14.17 -15.79
CA LEU A 101 5.57 13.63 -15.96
C LEU A 101 6.52 14.77 -16.32
N VAL A 102 7.39 15.12 -15.39
CA VAL A 102 8.42 16.16 -15.54
C VAL A 102 9.74 15.50 -15.95
N TYR A 103 10.51 16.20 -16.77
CA TYR A 103 11.89 15.83 -17.12
C TYR A 103 12.78 17.03 -16.86
N ASP A 104 13.68 16.89 -15.93
CA ASP A 104 14.65 17.92 -15.58
C ASP A 104 16.04 17.29 -15.38
N LYS A 105 17.08 17.92 -15.93
CA LYS A 105 18.49 17.51 -15.78
C LYS A 105 18.76 16.01 -15.99
N GLY A 106 18.08 15.41 -16.96
CA GLY A 106 18.26 13.99 -17.28
C GLY A 106 17.42 13.02 -16.45
N VAL A 107 16.56 13.51 -15.57
CA VAL A 107 15.76 12.73 -14.63
C VAL A 107 14.28 12.90 -14.90
N PHE A 108 13.55 11.79 -14.92
CA PHE A 108 12.08 11.75 -14.99
C PHE A 108 11.48 11.67 -13.59
N LYS A 109 10.42 12.46 -13.34
CA LYS A 109 9.65 12.46 -12.11
C LYS A 109 8.16 12.55 -12.38
N ILE A 110 7.36 11.93 -11.53
CA ILE A 110 5.93 12.19 -11.42
C ILE A 110 5.72 13.25 -10.34
N GLU A 111 5.01 14.31 -10.69
CA GLU A 111 4.53 15.30 -9.74
C GLU A 111 3.02 15.18 -9.63
N ILE A 112 2.52 15.25 -8.39
CA ILE A 112 1.11 15.14 -8.06
C ILE A 112 0.69 16.36 -7.26
N GLU A 113 -0.39 17.00 -7.69
CA GLU A 113 -1.04 18.10 -6.98
C GLU A 113 -2.17 17.50 -6.11
N ASP A 114 -1.90 17.32 -4.81
CA ASP A 114 -2.79 16.63 -3.87
C ASP A 114 -4.21 17.20 -3.79
N ALA A 115 -4.39 18.49 -4.13
CA ALA A 115 -5.70 19.11 -4.15
C ALA A 115 -6.60 18.58 -5.28
N ILE A 116 -6.00 18.08 -6.37
CA ILE A 116 -6.68 17.70 -7.62
C ILE A 116 -6.56 16.21 -7.91
N CYS A 117 -5.46 15.58 -7.51
CA CYS A 117 -5.18 14.17 -7.74
C CYS A 117 -4.73 13.49 -6.45
N PHE A 118 -5.49 12.53 -5.97
CA PHE A 118 -5.13 11.68 -4.84
C PHE A 118 -4.31 10.49 -5.32
N CYS A 119 -3.16 10.25 -4.68
CA CYS A 119 -2.41 9.00 -4.85
C CYS A 119 -2.11 8.42 -3.46
N ASP A 120 -2.59 7.20 -3.20
CA ASP A 120 -2.46 6.55 -1.90
C ASP A 120 -1.00 6.40 -1.45
N TYR A 121 -0.10 6.08 -2.35
CA TYR A 121 1.33 5.93 -2.08
C TYR A 121 2.01 7.27 -1.73
N PHE A 122 1.72 8.34 -2.46
CA PHE A 122 2.25 9.67 -2.17
C PHE A 122 1.73 10.18 -0.83
N ASN A 123 0.43 10.06 -0.61
CA ASN A 123 -0.20 10.48 0.63
C ASN A 123 0.37 9.73 1.85
N LEU A 124 0.54 8.40 1.73
CA LEU A 124 1.15 7.60 2.77
C LEU A 124 2.56 8.10 3.13
N HIS A 125 3.40 8.32 2.12
CA HIS A 125 4.80 8.72 2.36
C HIS A 125 4.94 10.13 2.92
N ILE A 126 4.12 11.08 2.47
CA ILE A 126 4.08 12.44 3.04
C ILE A 126 3.68 12.37 4.51
N HIS A 127 2.63 11.62 4.85
CA HIS A 127 2.18 11.50 6.22
C HIS A 127 3.15 10.72 7.13
N LEU A 128 3.77 9.65 6.63
CA LEU A 128 4.82 8.94 7.39
C LEU A 128 6.01 9.86 7.73
N ALA A 129 6.34 10.79 6.84
CA ALA A 129 7.41 11.74 7.07
C ALA A 129 7.03 12.84 8.09
N THR A 130 5.76 13.24 8.13
CA THR A 130 5.27 14.36 8.95
C THR A 130 4.62 13.93 10.27
N HIS A 131 3.97 12.75 10.30
CA HIS A 131 3.20 12.25 11.44
C HIS A 131 3.41 10.73 11.62
N PRO A 132 4.63 10.27 11.94
CA PRO A 132 4.96 8.85 11.98
C PRO A 132 4.22 8.04 13.05
N GLN A 133 3.51 8.71 13.96
CA GLN A 133 2.83 8.08 15.09
C GLN A 133 1.30 7.95 14.93
N SER A 134 0.74 8.32 13.78
CA SER A 134 -0.72 8.29 13.57
C SER A 134 -1.11 7.17 12.61
N CYS A 135 -1.21 5.94 13.11
CA CYS A 135 -1.56 4.81 12.26
C CYS A 135 -3.00 4.88 11.73
N GLU A 136 -3.91 5.58 12.39
CA GLU A 136 -5.30 5.78 11.95
C GLU A 136 -5.41 6.28 10.51
N TYR A 137 -4.49 7.16 10.12
CA TYR A 137 -4.43 7.71 8.78
C TYR A 137 -4.08 6.65 7.72
N PHE A 138 -3.27 5.66 8.09
CA PHE A 138 -2.72 4.68 7.16
C PHE A 138 -3.61 3.45 7.00
N LEU A 139 -4.43 3.12 8.01
CA LEU A 139 -5.26 1.93 7.98
C LEU A 139 -6.12 1.82 6.71
N PRO A 140 -6.85 2.87 6.26
CA PRO A 140 -7.66 2.78 5.06
C PRO A 140 -6.86 2.48 3.78
N ILE A 141 -5.58 2.90 3.74
CA ILE A 141 -4.68 2.62 2.61
C ILE A 141 -4.25 1.17 2.67
N TRP A 142 -3.78 0.70 3.84
CA TRP A 142 -3.23 -0.65 4.00
C TRP A 142 -4.30 -1.76 3.99
N GLU A 143 -5.53 -1.43 4.35
CA GLU A 143 -6.68 -2.33 4.22
C GLU A 143 -7.05 -2.65 2.77
N ARG A 144 -6.63 -1.83 1.81
CA ARG A 144 -6.84 -2.09 0.38
C ARG A 144 -6.07 -3.30 -0.14
N GLY A 145 -4.98 -3.70 0.53
CA GLY A 145 -4.13 -4.82 0.16
C GLY A 145 -2.64 -4.51 0.19
N LYS A 146 -1.84 -5.41 -0.38
CA LYS A 146 -0.39 -5.25 -0.51
C LYS A 146 -0.05 -4.26 -1.62
N LEU A 147 1.13 -3.65 -1.53
CA LEU A 147 1.60 -2.75 -2.60
C LEU A 147 1.68 -3.50 -3.93
N LEU A 148 1.01 -2.98 -4.98
CA LEU A 148 0.98 -3.57 -6.34
C LEU A 148 0.62 -5.06 -6.34
N GLU A 149 -0.41 -5.44 -5.60
CA GLU A 149 -0.78 -6.85 -5.34
C GLU A 149 -0.99 -7.66 -6.64
N ASN A 150 -1.58 -7.05 -7.66
CA ASN A 150 -1.86 -7.69 -8.95
C ASN A 150 -0.75 -7.54 -10.00
N ILE A 151 0.46 -7.08 -9.60
CA ILE A 151 1.58 -6.87 -10.51
C ILE A 151 2.74 -7.77 -10.10
N GLU A 152 2.90 -8.88 -10.82
CA GLU A 152 4.01 -9.82 -10.64
C GLU A 152 5.15 -9.43 -11.59
N HIS A 153 6.16 -8.71 -11.08
CA HIS A 153 7.35 -8.34 -11.82
C HIS A 153 8.47 -7.98 -10.85
N SER A 154 9.63 -8.61 -11.01
CA SER A 154 10.79 -8.46 -10.11
C SER A 154 11.28 -7.02 -9.95
N LEU A 155 11.04 -6.17 -10.94
CA LEU A 155 11.33 -4.73 -10.86
C LEU A 155 10.73 -4.06 -9.61
N PHE A 156 9.60 -4.57 -9.12
CA PHE A 156 8.86 -3.99 -8.01
C PHE A 156 9.08 -4.69 -6.66
N ASP A 157 9.77 -5.82 -6.64
CA ASP A 157 9.90 -6.66 -5.43
C ASP A 157 10.53 -5.89 -4.26
N LYS A 158 11.58 -5.09 -4.51
CA LYS A 158 12.21 -4.25 -3.49
C LYS A 158 11.26 -3.24 -2.86
N TYR A 159 10.32 -2.67 -3.63
CA TYR A 159 9.35 -1.70 -3.13
C TYR A 159 8.26 -2.39 -2.32
N LYS A 160 7.80 -3.56 -2.80
CA LYS A 160 6.83 -4.40 -2.10
C LYS A 160 7.41 -4.84 -0.75
N GLN A 161 8.60 -5.40 -0.74
CA GLN A 161 9.27 -5.84 0.49
C GLN A 161 9.42 -4.68 1.48
N ARG A 162 9.93 -3.53 1.02
CA ARG A 162 10.08 -2.35 1.89
C ARG A 162 8.77 -1.86 2.46
N SER A 163 7.68 -1.94 1.68
CA SER A 163 6.34 -1.60 2.17
C SER A 163 5.88 -2.56 3.25
N GLU A 164 6.04 -3.88 3.05
CA GLU A 164 5.68 -4.90 4.04
C GLU A 164 6.50 -4.75 5.33
N ASP A 165 7.81 -4.57 5.21
CA ASP A 165 8.70 -4.34 6.36
C ASP A 165 8.26 -3.11 7.17
N THR A 166 7.90 -2.02 6.48
CA THR A 166 7.40 -0.81 7.14
C THR A 166 6.12 -1.07 7.91
N ILE A 167 5.14 -1.72 7.29
CA ILE A 167 3.83 -2.02 7.89
C ILE A 167 4.00 -2.93 9.10
N LEU A 168 4.73 -4.03 8.94
CA LEU A 168 4.96 -5.02 10.01
C LEU A 168 5.85 -4.49 11.13
N SER A 169 6.62 -3.44 10.90
CA SER A 169 7.41 -2.78 11.95
C SER A 169 6.60 -1.75 12.74
N LEU A 170 5.59 -1.13 12.14
CA LEU A 170 4.81 -0.04 12.74
C LEU A 170 3.58 -0.57 13.48
N LEU A 171 2.70 -1.30 12.78
CA LEU A 171 1.39 -1.67 13.29
C LEU A 171 1.38 -2.48 14.61
N PRO A 172 2.29 -3.46 14.83
CA PRO A 172 2.26 -4.22 16.07
C PRO A 172 2.54 -3.40 17.34
N LYS A 173 3.13 -2.20 17.19
CA LYS A 173 3.42 -1.29 18.32
C LYS A 173 2.15 -0.63 18.85
N ASP A 174 1.17 -0.43 17.99
CA ASP A 174 -0.05 0.27 18.32
C ASP A 174 -1.12 -0.64 18.95
N LEU A 175 -1.00 -1.97 18.77
CA LEU A 175 -1.94 -2.95 19.31
C LEU A 175 -2.18 -2.79 20.82
N PRO A 176 -1.14 -2.75 21.71
CA PRO A 176 -1.37 -2.60 23.13
C PRO A 176 -2.01 -1.26 23.49
N VAL A 177 -1.64 -0.19 22.79
CA VAL A 177 -2.16 1.16 23.06
C VAL A 177 -3.66 1.23 22.82
N TYR A 178 -4.12 0.83 21.62
CA TYR A 178 -5.55 0.84 21.29
C TYR A 178 -6.34 -0.17 22.12
N TYR A 179 -5.75 -1.32 22.46
CA TYR A 179 -6.38 -2.33 23.31
C TYR A 179 -6.65 -1.81 24.72
N GLN A 180 -5.67 -1.13 25.35
CA GLN A 180 -5.82 -0.53 26.67
C GLN A 180 -6.88 0.58 26.71
N HIS A 181 -7.10 1.27 25.58
CA HIS A 181 -8.14 2.28 25.46
C HIS A 181 -9.52 1.71 25.08
N ASN A 182 -9.65 0.36 25.03
CA ASN A 182 -10.87 -0.35 24.62
C ASN A 182 -11.32 -0.08 23.17
N GLU A 183 -10.40 0.38 22.32
CA GLU A 183 -10.64 0.63 20.90
C GLU A 183 -10.56 -0.67 20.08
N TYR A 184 -11.34 -1.69 20.50
CA TYR A 184 -11.25 -3.05 19.97
C TYR A 184 -11.45 -3.14 18.46
N ARG A 185 -12.32 -2.31 17.88
CA ARG A 185 -12.52 -2.28 16.43
C ARG A 185 -11.26 -1.82 15.69
N TYR A 186 -10.52 -0.87 16.26
CA TYR A 186 -9.24 -0.42 15.73
C TYR A 186 -8.18 -1.52 15.79
N VAL A 187 -8.07 -2.19 16.93
CA VAL A 187 -7.17 -3.34 17.12
C VAL A 187 -7.45 -4.41 16.08
N LEU A 188 -8.71 -4.77 15.85
CA LEU A 188 -9.09 -5.77 14.85
C LEU A 188 -8.73 -5.36 13.42
N ARG A 189 -8.86 -4.09 13.05
CA ARG A 189 -8.40 -3.57 11.75
C ARG A 189 -6.88 -3.72 11.60
N ILE A 190 -6.12 -3.37 12.64
CA ILE A 190 -4.66 -3.55 12.66
C ILE A 190 -4.32 -5.04 12.53
N CYS A 191 -4.94 -5.91 13.32
CA CYS A 191 -4.73 -7.35 13.25
C CYS A 191 -5.05 -7.92 11.86
N PHE A 192 -6.14 -7.48 11.23
CA PHE A 192 -6.49 -7.87 9.87
C PHE A 192 -5.37 -7.51 8.86
N ILE A 193 -4.84 -6.30 8.94
CA ILE A 193 -3.76 -5.85 8.06
C ILE A 193 -2.50 -6.69 8.29
N ILE A 194 -2.16 -6.99 9.55
CA ILE A 194 -0.98 -7.80 9.89
C ILE A 194 -1.16 -9.24 9.38
N LEU A 195 -2.28 -9.90 9.71
CA LEU A 195 -2.52 -11.29 9.34
C LEU A 195 -2.62 -11.53 7.82
N ASN A 196 -3.08 -10.53 7.06
CA ASN A 196 -3.05 -10.60 5.59
C ASN A 196 -1.62 -10.59 5.01
N ARG A 197 -0.64 -10.12 5.76
CA ARG A 197 0.77 -10.00 5.36
C ARG A 197 1.64 -11.09 5.95
N ASP A 198 1.42 -11.36 7.22
CA ASP A 198 2.05 -12.39 8.01
C ASP A 198 0.97 -13.25 8.68
N PRO A 199 0.48 -14.29 7.98
CA PRO A 199 -0.62 -15.13 8.46
C PRO A 199 -0.30 -15.92 9.74
N LEU A 200 0.97 -16.03 10.11
CA LEU A 200 1.43 -16.72 11.31
C LEU A 200 1.81 -15.76 12.45
N ASN A 201 1.36 -14.52 12.40
CA ASN A 201 1.62 -13.54 13.44
C ASN A 201 0.81 -13.83 14.69
N GLU A 202 1.42 -14.49 15.66
CA GLU A 202 0.79 -14.90 16.92
C GLU A 202 0.30 -13.71 17.76
N LYS A 203 1.04 -12.59 17.74
CA LYS A 203 0.64 -11.38 18.43
C LYS A 203 -0.68 -10.82 17.88
N ALA A 204 -0.83 -10.79 16.56
CA ALA A 204 -2.07 -10.36 15.93
C ALA A 204 -3.24 -11.34 16.19
N LEU A 205 -2.98 -12.65 16.20
CA LEU A 205 -3.96 -13.65 16.63
C LEU A 205 -4.43 -13.40 18.07
N MET A 206 -3.50 -13.28 18.99
CA MET A 206 -3.77 -13.06 20.43
C MET A 206 -4.66 -11.83 20.63
N TYR A 207 -4.30 -10.68 20.06
CA TYR A 207 -5.11 -9.46 20.16
C TYR A 207 -6.49 -9.62 19.50
N SER A 208 -6.59 -10.33 18.37
CA SER A 208 -7.88 -10.60 17.73
C SER A 208 -8.80 -11.43 18.63
N VAL A 209 -8.28 -12.52 19.22
CA VAL A 209 -9.01 -13.40 20.15
C VAL A 209 -9.49 -12.61 21.36
N ARG A 210 -8.61 -11.81 21.97
CA ARG A 210 -8.95 -10.96 23.14
C ARG A 210 -10.02 -9.93 22.81
N CYS A 211 -9.91 -9.25 21.67
CA CYS A 211 -10.89 -8.26 21.23
C CYS A 211 -12.26 -8.88 20.98
N TYR A 212 -12.35 -9.98 20.24
CA TYR A 212 -13.61 -10.67 20.00
C TYR A 212 -14.23 -11.18 21.30
N LYS A 213 -13.41 -11.67 22.24
CA LYS A 213 -13.90 -12.06 23.58
C LYS A 213 -14.50 -10.87 24.34
N LYS A 214 -13.81 -9.71 24.37
CA LYS A 214 -14.32 -8.48 25.03
C LYS A 214 -15.61 -7.96 24.37
N MET A 215 -15.77 -8.17 23.07
CA MET A 215 -16.96 -7.80 22.32
C MET A 215 -18.08 -8.84 22.36
N ASN A 216 -17.88 -9.99 23.02
CA ASN A 216 -18.77 -11.15 23.04
C ASN A 216 -19.06 -11.73 21.64
N ASP A 217 -18.15 -11.56 20.70
CA ASP A 217 -18.26 -12.07 19.33
C ASP A 217 -17.55 -13.43 19.20
N PHE A 218 -18.17 -14.46 19.75
CA PHE A 218 -17.61 -15.81 19.79
C PHE A 218 -17.55 -16.47 18.40
N GLU A 219 -18.40 -16.05 17.48
CA GLU A 219 -18.39 -16.56 16.11
C GLU A 219 -17.11 -16.16 15.37
N ASN A 220 -16.78 -14.87 15.37
CA ASN A 220 -15.56 -14.38 14.73
C ASN A 220 -14.30 -14.79 15.49
N LEU A 221 -14.35 -14.92 16.81
CA LEU A 221 -13.27 -15.52 17.61
C LEU A 221 -12.93 -16.93 17.13
N SER A 222 -13.94 -17.81 17.00
CA SER A 222 -13.74 -19.17 16.54
C SER A 222 -13.23 -19.22 15.09
N LYS A 223 -13.74 -18.36 14.21
CA LYS A 223 -13.30 -18.27 12.81
C LYS A 223 -11.83 -17.88 12.68
N ILE A 224 -11.41 -16.82 13.38
CA ILE A 224 -10.01 -16.34 13.27
C ILE A 224 -9.01 -17.36 13.82
N TYR A 225 -9.32 -17.99 14.95
CA TYR A 225 -8.51 -19.03 15.54
C TYR A 225 -8.42 -20.27 14.62
N SER A 226 -9.55 -20.76 14.10
CA SER A 226 -9.59 -21.89 13.18
C SER A 226 -8.80 -21.62 11.89
N ALA A 227 -8.91 -20.42 11.32
CA ALA A 227 -8.16 -20.02 10.13
C ALA A 227 -6.65 -20.05 10.40
N PHE A 228 -6.23 -19.54 11.56
CA PHE A 228 -4.83 -19.50 11.95
C PHE A 228 -4.23 -20.91 12.11
N ILE A 229 -4.89 -21.82 12.82
CA ILE A 229 -4.37 -23.19 13.01
C ILE A 229 -4.29 -23.98 11.71
N ILE A 230 -5.22 -23.75 10.77
CA ILE A 230 -5.17 -24.37 9.43
C ILE A 230 -3.92 -23.87 8.68
N GLU A 231 -3.69 -22.57 8.67
CA GLU A 231 -2.53 -21.98 7.97
C GLU A 231 -1.22 -22.36 8.68
N TYR A 232 -1.20 -22.41 10.02
CA TYR A 232 -0.05 -22.83 10.80
C TYR A 232 0.35 -24.27 10.45
N ARG A 233 -0.59 -25.23 10.48
CA ARG A 233 -0.35 -26.62 10.10
C ARG A 233 0.14 -26.75 8.66
N LYS A 234 -0.44 -25.99 7.74
CA LYS A 234 -0.03 -25.98 6.33
C LYS A 234 1.40 -25.47 6.14
N SER A 235 1.80 -24.44 6.88
CA SER A 235 3.08 -23.76 6.71
C SER A 235 4.21 -24.42 7.51
N MET A 236 3.91 -24.88 8.75
CA MET A 236 4.90 -25.43 9.68
C MET A 236 4.96 -26.97 9.67
N GLY A 237 3.90 -27.63 9.15
CA GLY A 237 3.82 -29.09 9.12
C GLY A 237 3.46 -29.74 10.47
N GLU A 238 3.13 -28.94 11.48
CA GLU A 238 2.78 -29.36 12.84
C GLU A 238 1.57 -28.60 13.37
N ASP A 239 1.00 -29.09 14.48
CA ASP A 239 -0.16 -28.47 15.10
C ASP A 239 0.24 -27.26 15.97
N TYR A 240 -0.56 -26.21 15.91
CA TYR A 240 -0.43 -25.07 16.82
C TYR A 240 -0.82 -25.49 18.23
N THR A 241 0.02 -25.19 19.21
CA THR A 241 -0.11 -25.75 20.57
C THR A 241 -0.88 -24.87 21.54
N GLN A 242 -0.94 -23.54 21.30
CA GLN A 242 -1.65 -22.63 22.20
C GLN A 242 -3.16 -22.70 21.96
N THR A 243 -3.91 -22.90 23.03
CA THR A 243 -5.38 -22.87 23.00
C THR A 243 -5.93 -21.44 23.03
N ILE A 244 -7.25 -21.30 22.81
CA ILE A 244 -7.92 -20.02 22.98
C ILE A 244 -7.76 -19.51 24.42
N GLU A 245 -7.84 -20.42 25.40
CA GLU A 245 -7.66 -20.11 26.82
C GLU A 245 -6.26 -19.55 27.10
N ASP A 246 -5.22 -20.14 26.51
CA ASP A 246 -3.83 -19.66 26.66
C ASP A 246 -3.66 -18.25 26.07
N LEU A 247 -4.27 -17.97 24.92
CA LEU A 247 -4.23 -16.66 24.27
C LEU A 247 -5.00 -15.58 25.05
N LEU A 248 -5.95 -15.99 25.87
CA LEU A 248 -6.75 -15.08 26.73
C LEU A 248 -6.04 -14.75 28.05
N LEU A 249 -5.05 -15.54 28.48
CA LEU A 249 -4.25 -15.24 29.65
C LEU A 249 -3.47 -13.95 29.40
N GLU A 250 -3.68 -12.93 30.25
CA GLU A 250 -2.89 -11.73 30.23
C GLU A 250 -1.56 -12.05 30.93
N GLU A 251 -0.45 -11.87 30.22
CA GLU A 251 0.84 -11.74 30.91
C GLU A 251 0.76 -10.47 31.75
N GLY A 252 0.81 -10.61 33.08
CA GLY A 252 0.71 -9.54 34.05
C GLY A 252 1.90 -8.56 34.03
#